data_2d9e260f4cf50f5271a7dfd087a77c0e
#
_entry.id   2d9e260f4cf50f5271a7dfd087a77c0e
#
_cell.length_a   1.000
_cell.length_b   1.000
_cell.length_c   1.000
_cell.angle_alpha   90.00
_cell.angle_beta   90.00
_cell.angle_gamma   90.00
#
_symmetry.space_group_name_H-M   'P 1'
#
loop_
_entity.id
_entity.type
_entity.pdbx_description
1 polymer ?
#
loop_
_entity_poly.entity_id
_entity_poly.type
_entity_poly.pdbx_seq_one_letter_code
_entity_poly.pdbx_strand_id
1 'polypeptide(L)'
;AYAQGFAVGHSAYAKAGLGVEAGANATARLRDLLARMGGKRIYVMGDSMGGGIVVTLLELYPRAFAGGLARCGVVANWQDLLGRLTDMRLAYNALTKGTPYALPGNQDVRRDAMSSRPPAGTPDAAAQAYVFAQIAKVGMPPLALWTAAQKDPTGREARIVRAVTTIGGFEYDAASLAYPLVTAALGADDMAATAGGWVHGNIGKVYAAPSLTAEENAALNRDIQRVEAAPQAVAYLRKWRTAT
;
A
#
# COMPACT_ATOMS: atom_id res chain seq x y z
N ALA A 1 -13.18 0.50 -25.19
CA ALA A 1 -12.94 1.91 -25.54
C ALA A 1 -12.49 2.04 -27.00
N TYR A 2 -11.37 1.41 -27.44
CA TYR A 2 -10.88 1.54 -28.82
C TYR A 2 -11.90 1.07 -29.86
N ALA A 3 -12.51 -0.11 -29.68
CA ALA A 3 -13.58 -0.62 -30.56
C ALA A 3 -14.85 0.25 -30.59
N GLN A 4 -14.98 1.21 -29.69
CA GLN A 4 -16.08 2.18 -29.60
C GLN A 4 -15.69 3.54 -30.18
N GLY A 5 -14.54 3.64 -30.87
CA GLY A 5 -14.06 4.87 -31.49
C GLY A 5 -13.30 5.83 -30.61
N PHE A 6 -12.90 5.40 -29.40
CA PHE A 6 -12.02 6.22 -28.55
C PHE A 6 -10.55 6.00 -28.91
N ALA A 7 -9.79 7.07 -29.01
CA ALA A 7 -8.33 6.97 -28.91
C ALA A 7 -7.94 6.64 -27.48
N VAL A 8 -7.00 5.70 -27.32
CA VAL A 8 -6.52 5.26 -26.01
C VAL A 8 -5.01 5.47 -25.94
N GLY A 9 -4.55 6.10 -24.88
CA GLY A 9 -3.13 6.28 -24.60
C GLY A 9 -2.84 5.96 -23.15
N HIS A 10 -1.63 5.48 -22.86
CA HIS A 10 -1.13 5.33 -21.50
C HIS A 10 0.27 5.92 -21.37
N SER A 11 0.64 6.31 -20.18
CA SER A 11 1.98 6.80 -19.85
C SER A 11 2.78 5.68 -19.20
N ALA A 12 4.01 5.46 -19.67
CA ALA A 12 5.02 4.75 -18.91
C ALA A 12 5.58 5.71 -17.86
N TYR A 13 5.28 5.47 -16.60
CA TYR A 13 5.77 6.32 -15.51
C TYR A 13 7.30 6.26 -15.44
N ALA A 14 7.92 7.39 -15.16
CA ALA A 14 9.37 7.48 -14.98
C ALA A 14 9.86 6.76 -13.70
N LYS A 15 8.93 6.35 -12.83
CA LYS A 15 9.22 5.72 -11.55
C LYS A 15 8.19 4.62 -11.27
N ALA A 16 8.67 3.45 -10.85
CA ALA A 16 7.86 2.40 -10.24
C ALA A 16 7.64 2.67 -8.73
N GLY A 17 6.87 1.82 -8.06
CA GLY A 17 6.58 1.91 -6.62
C GLY A 17 5.63 3.05 -6.27
N LEU A 18 5.94 3.87 -5.25
CA LEU A 18 5.14 5.04 -4.87
C LEU A 18 5.30 6.16 -5.90
N GLY A 19 4.67 5.97 -7.05
CA GLY A 19 4.80 6.83 -8.22
C GLY A 19 3.71 7.89 -8.36
N VAL A 20 3.11 8.38 -7.28
CA VAL A 20 1.96 9.32 -7.35
C VAL A 20 2.33 10.60 -8.09
N GLU A 21 3.42 11.26 -7.68
CA GLU A 21 3.89 12.49 -8.34
C GLU A 21 4.34 12.24 -9.78
N ALA A 22 5.15 11.21 -9.99
CA ALA A 22 5.62 10.85 -11.33
C ALA A 22 4.47 10.49 -12.27
N GLY A 23 3.48 9.71 -11.77
CA GLY A 23 2.29 9.30 -12.51
C GLY A 23 1.36 10.48 -12.83
N ALA A 24 1.11 11.37 -11.87
CA ALA A 24 0.30 12.56 -12.08
C ALA A 24 0.92 13.46 -13.16
N ASN A 25 2.21 13.77 -13.03
CA ASN A 25 2.93 14.60 -13.99
C ASN A 25 3.01 13.96 -15.40
N ALA A 26 3.25 12.66 -15.48
CA ALA A 26 3.31 11.94 -16.75
C ALA A 26 1.94 11.87 -17.44
N THR A 27 0.86 11.66 -16.68
CA THR A 27 -0.51 11.62 -17.19
C THR A 27 -0.98 13.00 -17.64
N ALA A 28 -0.62 14.07 -16.93
CA ALA A 28 -0.90 15.44 -17.37
C ALA A 28 -0.21 15.75 -18.72
N ARG A 29 1.07 15.37 -18.87
CA ARG A 29 1.80 15.54 -20.14
C ARG A 29 1.20 14.70 -21.29
N LEU A 30 0.77 13.47 -21.00
CA LEU A 30 0.06 12.64 -21.99
C LEU A 30 -1.25 13.30 -22.44
N ARG A 31 -2.02 13.85 -21.49
CA ARG A 31 -3.23 14.63 -21.79
C ARG A 31 -2.95 15.78 -22.78
N ASP A 32 -1.88 16.53 -22.56
CA ASP A 32 -1.52 17.65 -23.42
C ASP A 32 -1.08 17.18 -24.82
N LEU A 33 -0.39 16.04 -24.88
CA LEU A 33 -0.06 15.42 -26.17
C LEU A 33 -1.34 15.02 -26.94
N LEU A 34 -2.27 14.33 -26.27
CA LEU A 34 -3.53 13.92 -26.89
C LEU A 34 -4.37 15.12 -27.36
N ALA A 35 -4.35 16.22 -26.60
CA ALA A 35 -5.02 17.47 -27.02
C ALA A 35 -4.39 18.06 -28.28
N ARG A 36 -3.06 18.09 -28.41
CA ARG A 36 -2.36 18.52 -29.62
C ARG A 36 -2.62 17.63 -30.83
N MET A 37 -2.90 16.34 -30.60
CA MET A 37 -3.30 15.39 -31.63
C MET A 37 -4.77 15.50 -32.03
N GLY A 38 -5.51 16.48 -31.53
CA GLY A 38 -6.92 16.75 -31.87
C GLY A 38 -7.95 16.17 -30.88
N GLY A 39 -7.52 15.62 -29.76
CA GLY A 39 -8.41 15.14 -28.70
C GLY A 39 -9.19 16.30 -28.06
N LYS A 40 -10.53 16.31 -28.26
CA LYS A 40 -11.41 17.39 -27.74
C LYS A 40 -11.97 17.08 -26.37
N ARG A 41 -12.29 15.82 -26.10
CA ARG A 41 -12.85 15.33 -24.84
C ARG A 41 -11.95 14.23 -24.31
N ILE A 42 -11.09 14.57 -23.34
CA ILE A 42 -10.11 13.64 -22.78
C ILE A 42 -10.60 13.21 -21.41
N TYR A 43 -10.70 11.91 -21.20
CA TYR A 43 -11.04 11.27 -19.95
C TYR A 43 -9.79 10.61 -19.37
N VAL A 44 -9.71 10.53 -18.06
CA VAL A 44 -8.62 9.83 -17.36
C VAL A 44 -9.19 8.64 -16.58
N MET A 45 -8.49 7.51 -16.63
CA MET A 45 -8.88 6.29 -15.92
C MET A 45 -7.66 5.67 -15.25
N GLY A 46 -7.86 5.13 -14.07
CA GLY A 46 -6.80 4.42 -13.35
C GLY A 46 -7.33 3.53 -12.23
N ASP A 47 -6.52 2.52 -11.91
CA ASP A 47 -6.82 1.54 -10.87
C ASP A 47 -5.88 1.70 -9.68
N SER A 48 -6.34 1.38 -8.45
CA SER A 48 -5.55 1.39 -7.23
C SER A 48 -4.82 2.73 -7.05
N MET A 49 -3.50 2.78 -7.02
CA MET A 49 -2.71 4.01 -7.01
C MET A 49 -3.08 4.92 -8.19
N GLY A 50 -3.31 4.35 -9.38
CA GLY A 50 -3.77 5.09 -10.56
C GLY A 50 -5.14 5.73 -10.36
N GLY A 51 -6.04 5.10 -9.62
CA GLY A 51 -7.31 5.69 -9.22
C GLY A 51 -7.14 6.91 -8.32
N GLY A 52 -6.20 6.86 -7.37
CA GLY A 52 -5.82 8.03 -6.57
C GLY A 52 -5.22 9.15 -7.42
N ILE A 53 -4.38 8.83 -8.39
CA ILE A 53 -3.84 9.79 -9.36
C ILE A 53 -4.95 10.44 -10.18
N VAL A 54 -5.97 9.68 -10.61
CA VAL A 54 -7.14 10.23 -11.31
C VAL A 54 -7.82 11.31 -10.49
N VAL A 55 -8.13 11.04 -9.21
CA VAL A 55 -8.77 12.03 -8.34
C VAL A 55 -7.88 13.25 -8.14
N THR A 56 -6.60 13.05 -7.86
CA THR A 56 -5.62 14.13 -7.74
C THR A 56 -5.58 15.01 -8.99
N LEU A 57 -5.60 14.42 -10.20
CA LEU A 57 -5.58 15.16 -11.46
C LEU A 57 -6.86 15.97 -11.68
N LEU A 58 -8.02 15.41 -11.34
CA LEU A 58 -9.30 16.13 -11.46
C LEU A 58 -9.39 17.32 -10.50
N GLU A 59 -8.82 17.20 -9.31
CA GLU A 59 -8.76 18.29 -8.32
C GLU A 59 -7.74 19.38 -8.68
N LEU A 60 -6.52 18.99 -9.06
CA LEU A 60 -5.47 19.94 -9.41
C LEU A 60 -5.71 20.61 -10.76
N TYR A 61 -6.34 19.93 -11.70
CA TYR A 61 -6.58 20.40 -13.07
C TYR A 61 -8.05 20.25 -13.50
N PRO A 62 -9.00 20.91 -12.82
CA PRO A 62 -10.44 20.68 -12.97
C PRO A 62 -10.99 20.94 -14.38
N ARG A 63 -10.23 21.64 -15.24
CA ARG A 63 -10.59 21.92 -16.65
C ARG A 63 -9.79 21.13 -17.66
N ALA A 64 -8.86 20.30 -17.22
CA ALA A 64 -7.97 19.55 -18.11
C ALA A 64 -8.62 18.29 -18.66
N PHE A 65 -9.53 17.70 -17.91
CA PHE A 65 -10.20 16.45 -18.27
C PHE A 65 -11.72 16.65 -18.30
N ALA A 66 -12.37 15.97 -19.24
CA ALA A 66 -13.83 15.95 -19.34
C ALA A 66 -14.50 15.07 -18.27
N GLY A 67 -13.72 14.24 -17.60
CA GLY A 67 -14.12 13.37 -16.50
C GLY A 67 -13.08 12.31 -16.21
N GLY A 68 -13.29 11.52 -15.14
CA GLY A 68 -12.39 10.44 -14.75
C GLY A 68 -13.12 9.24 -14.18
N LEU A 69 -12.45 8.08 -14.26
CA LEU A 69 -12.89 6.84 -13.66
C LEU A 69 -11.78 6.30 -12.74
N ALA A 70 -11.97 6.50 -11.43
CA ALA A 70 -11.11 5.92 -10.40
C ALA A 70 -11.66 4.57 -9.98
N ARG A 71 -10.95 3.47 -10.30
CA ARG A 71 -11.35 2.13 -9.89
C ARG A 71 -10.50 1.67 -8.73
N CYS A 72 -11.14 1.22 -7.63
CA CYS A 72 -10.46 0.77 -6.41
C CYS A 72 -9.35 1.75 -5.96
N GLY A 73 -9.57 3.05 -6.16
CA GLY A 73 -8.57 4.10 -6.00
C GLY A 73 -8.32 4.47 -4.54
N VAL A 74 -7.13 4.98 -4.29
CA VAL A 74 -6.82 5.70 -3.04
C VAL A 74 -7.43 7.10 -3.17
N VAL A 75 -8.73 7.20 -2.86
CA VAL A 75 -9.53 8.41 -3.08
C VAL A 75 -9.65 9.30 -1.86
N ALA A 76 -9.00 8.93 -0.76
CA ALA A 76 -8.94 9.74 0.45
C ALA A 76 -7.52 10.28 0.65
N ASN A 77 -6.92 9.95 1.76
CA ASN A 77 -5.63 10.49 2.17
C ASN A 77 -4.54 9.41 2.06
N TRP A 78 -3.48 9.66 1.29
CA TRP A 78 -2.34 8.77 1.18
C TRP A 78 -1.68 8.48 2.52
N GLN A 79 -1.60 9.49 3.42
CA GLN A 79 -1.03 9.32 4.74
C GLN A 79 -1.84 8.33 5.58
N ASP A 80 -3.16 8.38 5.50
CA ASP A 80 -4.04 7.48 6.26
C ASP A 80 -3.94 6.05 5.74
N LEU A 81 -3.95 5.84 4.41
CA LEU A 81 -3.79 4.51 3.85
C LEU A 81 -2.43 3.91 4.24
N LEU A 82 -1.34 4.64 4.01
CA LEU A 82 0.00 4.14 4.33
C LEU A 82 0.19 3.95 5.83
N GLY A 83 -0.45 4.80 6.65
CA GLY A 83 -0.52 4.64 8.09
C GLY A 83 -1.22 3.35 8.51
N ARG A 84 -2.39 3.07 7.94
CA ARG A 84 -3.16 1.84 8.21
C ARG A 84 -2.40 0.58 7.79
N LEU A 85 -1.76 0.59 6.62
CA LEU A 85 -0.90 -0.51 6.16
C LEU A 85 0.26 -0.76 7.12
N THR A 86 0.90 0.32 7.59
CA THR A 86 2.01 0.24 8.53
C THR A 86 1.57 -0.26 9.90
N ASP A 87 0.47 0.27 10.45
CA ASP A 87 -0.09 -0.17 11.74
C ASP A 87 -0.46 -1.65 11.71
N MET A 88 -1.09 -2.08 10.61
CA MET A 88 -1.42 -3.48 10.40
C MET A 88 -0.18 -4.37 10.42
N ARG A 89 0.89 -3.97 9.71
CA ARG A 89 2.16 -4.70 9.70
C ARG A 89 2.84 -4.72 11.06
N LEU A 90 2.87 -3.59 11.77
CA LEU A 90 3.44 -3.49 13.11
C LEU A 90 2.71 -4.39 14.11
N ALA A 91 1.37 -4.40 14.07
CA ALA A 91 0.55 -5.27 14.90
C ALA A 91 0.75 -6.76 14.53
N TYR A 92 0.79 -7.08 13.24
CA TYR A 92 1.07 -8.43 12.77
C TYR A 92 2.42 -8.93 13.27
N ASN A 93 3.48 -8.15 13.10
CA ASN A 93 4.83 -8.49 13.55
C ASN A 93 4.88 -8.76 15.07
N ALA A 94 4.20 -7.92 15.88
CA ALA A 94 4.14 -8.11 17.31
C ALA A 94 3.39 -9.39 17.72
N LEU A 95 2.21 -9.61 17.12
CA LEU A 95 1.32 -10.72 17.49
C LEU A 95 1.80 -12.09 16.97
N THR A 96 2.62 -12.11 15.90
CA THR A 96 3.15 -13.35 15.31
C THR A 96 4.62 -13.61 15.64
N LYS A 97 5.25 -12.74 16.46
CA LYS A 97 6.64 -12.90 16.86
C LYS A 97 6.90 -14.28 17.48
N GLY A 98 7.91 -14.98 16.99
CA GLY A 98 8.27 -16.32 17.48
C GLY A 98 7.31 -17.45 17.08
N THR A 99 6.38 -17.20 16.18
CA THR A 99 5.46 -18.22 15.64
C THR A 99 5.85 -18.60 14.21
N PRO A 100 5.33 -19.72 13.66
CA PRO A 100 5.52 -20.08 12.25
C PRO A 100 4.92 -19.07 11.25
N TYR A 101 4.09 -18.15 11.73
CA TYR A 101 3.41 -17.13 10.92
C TYR A 101 4.18 -15.81 10.83
N ALA A 102 5.34 -15.69 11.48
CA ALA A 102 6.13 -14.47 11.43
C ALA A 102 6.57 -14.14 10.00
N LEU A 103 6.51 -12.86 9.62
CA LEU A 103 7.05 -12.42 8.33
C LEU A 103 8.56 -12.68 8.29
N PRO A 104 9.10 -13.14 7.16
CA PRO A 104 10.53 -13.33 6.99
C PRO A 104 11.26 -11.98 6.95
N GLY A 105 12.53 -11.96 7.33
CA GLY A 105 13.39 -10.78 7.28
C GLY A 105 13.50 -10.03 8.59
N ASN A 106 13.92 -8.77 8.52
CA ASN A 106 14.09 -7.91 9.68
C ASN A 106 12.73 -7.43 10.19
N GLN A 107 12.50 -7.53 11.48
CA GLN A 107 11.26 -7.06 12.13
C GLN A 107 11.22 -5.54 12.30
N ASP A 108 12.32 -4.82 12.15
CA ASP A 108 12.29 -3.35 12.06
C ASP A 108 11.74 -2.92 10.70
N VAL A 109 10.50 -2.45 10.70
CA VAL A 109 9.79 -2.03 9.49
C VAL A 109 10.50 -0.94 8.67
N ARG A 110 11.43 -0.20 9.28
CA ARG A 110 12.23 0.85 8.62
C ARG A 110 13.47 0.30 7.92
N ARG A 111 13.91 -0.91 8.27
CA ARG A 111 15.17 -1.54 7.82
C ARG A 111 14.94 -2.86 7.13
N ASP A 112 13.74 -3.06 6.63
CA ASP A 112 13.38 -4.32 6.03
C ASP A 112 14.23 -4.62 4.81
N ALA A 113 14.89 -5.77 4.85
CA ALA A 113 15.70 -6.27 3.73
C ALA A 113 14.84 -6.86 2.58
N MET A 114 13.53 -6.99 2.78
CA MET A 114 12.64 -7.45 1.73
C MET A 114 12.29 -6.30 0.80
N SER A 115 12.51 -6.49 -0.47
CA SER A 115 12.16 -5.52 -1.50
C SER A 115 11.58 -6.23 -2.71
N SER A 116 10.59 -5.61 -3.33
CA SER A 116 10.12 -6.05 -4.65
C SER A 116 11.08 -5.66 -5.77
N ARG A 117 12.09 -4.83 -5.48
CA ARG A 117 13.06 -4.37 -6.46
C ARG A 117 14.13 -5.45 -6.70
N PRO A 118 14.24 -5.99 -7.92
CA PRO A 118 15.30 -6.94 -8.26
C PRO A 118 16.69 -6.30 -8.09
N PRO A 119 17.73 -7.10 -7.82
CA PRO A 119 19.12 -6.62 -7.85
C PRO A 119 19.45 -5.95 -9.18
N ALA A 120 20.34 -4.95 -9.13
CA ALA A 120 20.79 -4.26 -10.34
C ALA A 120 21.38 -5.25 -11.37
N GLY A 121 21.04 -5.08 -12.64
CA GLY A 121 21.49 -5.95 -13.72
C GLY A 121 20.67 -7.24 -13.89
N THR A 122 19.62 -7.45 -13.12
CA THR A 122 18.74 -8.62 -13.31
C THR A 122 18.02 -8.50 -14.67
N PRO A 123 18.09 -9.52 -15.55
CA PRO A 123 17.34 -9.54 -16.80
C PRO A 123 15.83 -9.49 -16.58
N ASP A 124 15.06 -8.86 -17.49
CA ASP A 124 13.61 -8.63 -17.33
C ASP A 124 12.81 -9.90 -16.98
N ALA A 125 13.11 -11.02 -17.65
CA ALA A 125 12.44 -12.29 -17.35
C ALA A 125 12.71 -12.80 -15.94
N ALA A 126 13.93 -12.62 -15.43
CA ALA A 126 14.31 -12.98 -14.07
C ALA A 126 13.79 -11.95 -13.03
N ALA A 127 13.65 -10.69 -13.43
CA ALA A 127 13.09 -9.63 -12.59
C ALA A 127 11.65 -9.93 -12.20
N GLN A 128 10.81 -10.36 -13.14
CA GLN A 128 9.43 -10.74 -12.86
C GLN A 128 9.36 -11.94 -11.91
N ALA A 129 10.16 -12.98 -12.15
CA ALA A 129 10.22 -14.16 -11.28
C ALA A 129 10.67 -13.78 -9.86
N TYR A 130 11.65 -12.88 -9.73
CA TYR A 130 12.08 -12.34 -8.44
C TYR A 130 10.93 -11.68 -7.68
N VAL A 131 10.19 -10.79 -8.33
CA VAL A 131 9.04 -10.09 -7.71
C VAL A 131 8.01 -11.09 -7.21
N PHE A 132 7.62 -12.07 -8.03
CA PHE A 132 6.67 -13.10 -7.61
C PHE A 132 7.21 -13.94 -6.44
N ALA A 133 8.50 -14.27 -6.43
CA ALA A 133 9.11 -14.99 -5.31
C ALA A 133 9.07 -14.18 -4.00
N GLN A 134 9.31 -12.86 -4.06
CA GLN A 134 9.19 -12.01 -2.88
C GLN A 134 7.72 -11.89 -2.40
N ILE A 135 6.77 -11.74 -3.30
CA ILE A 135 5.34 -11.72 -2.98
C ILE A 135 4.93 -13.03 -2.30
N ALA A 136 5.32 -14.18 -2.84
CA ALA A 136 5.04 -15.47 -2.24
C ALA A 136 5.68 -15.62 -0.86
N LYS A 137 6.96 -15.24 -0.72
CA LYS A 137 7.70 -15.31 0.54
C LYS A 137 7.03 -14.51 1.66
N VAL A 138 6.48 -13.32 1.36
CA VAL A 138 5.80 -12.47 2.34
C VAL A 138 4.34 -12.88 2.53
N GLY A 139 3.67 -13.34 1.48
CA GLY A 139 2.24 -13.66 1.50
C GLY A 139 1.92 -15.02 2.14
N MET A 140 2.86 -15.97 2.10
CA MET A 140 2.60 -17.33 2.64
C MET A 140 2.36 -17.35 4.16
N PRO A 141 3.14 -16.66 5.02
CA PRO A 141 2.86 -16.67 6.47
C PRO A 141 1.45 -16.17 6.84
N PRO A 142 0.95 -15.00 6.34
CA PRO A 142 -0.42 -14.59 6.64
C PRO A 142 -1.48 -15.55 6.08
N LEU A 143 -1.27 -16.17 4.93
CA LEU A 143 -2.18 -17.18 4.39
C LEU A 143 -2.18 -18.46 5.23
N ALA A 144 -1.04 -18.88 5.77
CA ALA A 144 -0.96 -19.99 6.70
C ALA A 144 -1.67 -19.66 8.03
N LEU A 145 -1.51 -18.43 8.55
CA LEU A 145 -2.25 -17.95 9.71
C LEU A 145 -3.77 -17.95 9.45
N TRP A 146 -4.20 -17.47 8.28
CA TRP A 146 -5.61 -17.53 7.87
C TRP A 146 -6.14 -18.95 7.84
N THR A 147 -5.39 -19.89 7.24
CA THR A 147 -5.77 -21.29 7.18
C THR A 147 -5.91 -21.92 8.56
N ALA A 148 -5.02 -21.58 9.50
CA ALA A 148 -5.11 -22.03 10.89
C ALA A 148 -6.34 -21.42 11.59
N ALA A 149 -6.61 -20.13 11.38
CA ALA A 149 -7.76 -19.42 11.92
C ALA A 149 -9.11 -20.02 11.45
N GLN A 150 -9.17 -20.58 10.24
CA GLN A 150 -10.39 -21.25 9.73
C GLN A 150 -10.64 -22.61 10.40
N LYS A 151 -9.58 -23.27 10.90
CA LYS A 151 -9.70 -24.56 11.60
C LYS A 151 -10.25 -24.41 13.01
N ASP A 152 -9.94 -23.28 13.69
CA ASP A 152 -10.47 -22.90 14.99
C ASP A 152 -10.89 -21.43 14.99
N PRO A 153 -12.16 -21.13 14.63
CA PRO A 153 -12.66 -19.76 14.55
C PRO A 153 -12.68 -19.00 15.89
N THR A 154 -12.52 -19.69 17.01
CA THR A 154 -12.45 -19.10 18.36
C THR A 154 -11.03 -19.08 18.93
N GLY A 155 -10.12 -19.76 18.27
CA GLY A 155 -8.73 -19.92 18.67
C GLY A 155 -7.89 -18.65 18.60
N ARG A 156 -6.65 -18.78 19.04
CA ARG A 156 -5.69 -17.68 19.07
C ARG A 156 -5.42 -17.09 17.67
N GLU A 157 -5.26 -17.95 16.67
CA GLU A 157 -4.99 -17.56 15.29
C GLU A 157 -6.13 -16.72 14.72
N ALA A 158 -7.37 -17.12 14.95
CA ALA A 158 -8.55 -16.37 14.51
C ALA A 158 -8.64 -14.99 15.23
N ARG A 159 -8.30 -14.93 16.53
CA ARG A 159 -8.25 -13.65 17.26
C ARG A 159 -7.17 -12.73 16.70
N ILE A 160 -5.99 -13.25 16.36
CA ILE A 160 -4.91 -12.49 15.74
C ILE A 160 -5.34 -11.94 14.37
N VAL A 161 -5.93 -12.77 13.49
CA VAL A 161 -6.41 -12.32 12.18
C VAL A 161 -7.40 -11.16 12.34
N ARG A 162 -8.42 -11.33 13.20
CA ARG A 162 -9.40 -10.26 13.48
C ARG A 162 -8.74 -9.00 14.02
N ALA A 163 -7.80 -9.14 14.94
CA ALA A 163 -7.10 -7.98 15.52
C ALA A 163 -6.31 -7.21 14.46
N VAL A 164 -5.54 -7.91 13.64
CA VAL A 164 -4.69 -7.32 12.60
C VAL A 164 -5.53 -6.63 11.52
N THR A 165 -6.59 -7.28 11.03
CA THR A 165 -7.49 -6.68 10.03
C THR A 165 -8.25 -5.49 10.60
N THR A 166 -8.74 -5.57 11.86
CA THR A 166 -9.40 -4.45 12.55
C THR A 166 -8.47 -3.24 12.70
N ILE A 167 -7.22 -3.45 13.15
CA ILE A 167 -6.22 -2.37 13.30
C ILE A 167 -5.90 -1.74 11.95
N GLY A 168 -5.80 -2.51 10.87
CA GLY A 168 -5.62 -2.02 9.51
C GLY A 168 -6.88 -1.39 8.92
N GLY A 169 -8.05 -1.63 9.51
CA GLY A 169 -9.35 -1.21 8.96
C GLY A 169 -9.71 -1.94 7.67
N PHE A 170 -9.41 -3.24 7.61
CA PHE A 170 -9.72 -4.14 6.50
C PHE A 170 -10.75 -5.20 6.91
N GLU A 171 -11.35 -5.85 5.92
CA GLU A 171 -12.32 -6.93 6.14
C GLU A 171 -11.65 -8.20 6.68
N TYR A 172 -12.45 -9.07 7.30
CA TYR A 172 -12.01 -10.37 7.81
C TYR A 172 -12.02 -11.41 6.69
N ASP A 173 -11.04 -11.39 5.81
CA ASP A 173 -10.84 -12.38 4.75
C ASP A 173 -9.34 -12.57 4.41
N ALA A 174 -9.03 -13.59 3.62
CA ALA A 174 -7.65 -13.95 3.29
C ALA A 174 -6.93 -12.85 2.49
N ALA A 175 -7.61 -12.21 1.54
CA ALA A 175 -7.02 -11.19 0.68
C ALA A 175 -6.77 -9.91 1.47
N SER A 176 -7.74 -9.50 2.29
CA SER A 176 -7.65 -8.34 3.19
C SER A 176 -6.61 -8.52 4.31
N LEU A 177 -6.24 -9.75 4.64
CA LEU A 177 -5.09 -10.03 5.51
C LEU A 177 -3.77 -10.00 4.75
N ALA A 178 -3.65 -10.74 3.64
CA ALA A 178 -2.37 -10.98 3.01
C ALA A 178 -1.91 -9.79 2.14
N TYR A 179 -2.79 -9.23 1.31
CA TYR A 179 -2.41 -8.19 0.35
C TYR A 179 -1.87 -6.90 0.99
N PRO A 180 -2.52 -6.32 2.04
CA PRO A 180 -1.98 -5.16 2.73
C PRO A 180 -0.62 -5.43 3.38
N LEU A 181 -0.42 -6.62 3.98
CA LEU A 181 0.85 -7.00 4.60
C LEU A 181 1.97 -7.14 3.56
N VAL A 182 1.69 -7.75 2.40
CA VAL A 182 2.63 -7.82 1.27
C VAL A 182 3.00 -6.41 0.80
N THR A 183 2.01 -5.53 0.62
CA THR A 183 2.23 -4.16 0.20
C THR A 183 3.06 -3.38 1.21
N ALA A 184 2.74 -3.48 2.51
CA ALA A 184 3.46 -2.81 3.58
C ALA A 184 4.91 -3.32 3.74
N ALA A 185 5.15 -4.60 3.48
CA ALA A 185 6.48 -5.19 3.60
C ALA A 185 7.36 -4.87 2.37
N LEU A 186 6.89 -5.12 1.17
CA LEU A 186 7.68 -4.98 -0.06
C LEU A 186 7.77 -3.54 -0.57
N GLY A 187 6.89 -2.65 -0.13
CA GLY A 187 6.86 -1.24 -0.54
C GLY A 187 7.55 -0.28 0.43
N ALA A 188 7.98 -0.75 1.61
CA ALA A 188 8.46 0.13 2.68
C ALA A 188 9.70 0.95 2.29
N ASP A 189 10.69 0.32 1.67
CA ASP A 189 11.93 0.96 1.22
C ASP A 189 11.67 1.99 0.11
N ASP A 190 10.81 1.65 -0.85
CA ASP A 190 10.46 2.57 -1.93
C ASP A 190 9.63 3.77 -1.43
N MET A 191 8.68 3.53 -0.52
CA MET A 191 7.91 4.59 0.11
C MET A 191 8.81 5.56 0.86
N ALA A 192 9.73 5.06 1.67
CA ALA A 192 10.67 5.89 2.42
C ALA A 192 11.64 6.65 1.50
N ALA A 193 12.19 6.00 0.48
CA ALA A 193 13.07 6.63 -0.49
C ALA A 193 12.37 7.73 -1.29
N THR A 194 11.11 7.51 -1.70
CA THR A 194 10.33 8.47 -2.49
C THR A 194 9.89 9.67 -1.68
N ALA A 195 9.45 9.44 -0.44
CA ALA A 195 8.95 10.50 0.43
C ALA A 195 10.08 11.26 1.19
N GLY A 196 11.32 10.79 1.10
CA GLY A 196 12.45 11.37 1.80
C GLY A 196 12.57 10.93 3.25
N GLY A 197 11.94 9.81 3.63
CA GLY A 197 12.01 9.25 4.97
C GLY A 197 10.80 8.38 5.30
N TRP A 198 10.76 7.89 6.54
CA TRP A 198 9.67 7.04 7.00
C TRP A 198 8.35 7.81 7.08
N VAL A 199 7.29 7.25 6.47
CA VAL A 199 6.03 7.98 6.20
C VAL A 199 5.02 7.96 7.35
N HIS A 200 5.20 7.12 8.36
CA HIS A 200 4.22 6.91 9.43
C HIS A 200 4.84 6.96 10.82
N GLY A 201 4.12 7.52 11.80
CA GLY A 201 4.49 7.54 13.21
C GLY A 201 3.39 6.96 14.09
N ASN A 202 3.80 6.16 15.08
CA ASN A 202 2.88 5.56 16.05
C ASN A 202 3.30 5.81 17.50
N ILE A 203 4.15 6.78 17.76
CA ILE A 203 4.52 7.18 19.12
C ILE A 203 3.25 7.63 19.85
N GLY A 204 3.04 7.09 21.05
CA GLY A 204 1.86 7.39 21.88
C GLY A 204 0.55 6.74 21.41
N LYS A 205 0.51 6.08 20.26
CA LYS A 205 -0.70 5.40 19.78
C LYS A 205 -0.99 4.15 20.63
N VAL A 206 -2.21 4.02 21.13
CA VAL A 206 -2.68 2.82 21.83
C VAL A 206 -3.41 1.92 20.82
N TYR A 207 -2.96 0.68 20.69
CA TYR A 207 -3.61 -0.34 19.87
C TYR A 207 -4.55 -1.17 20.71
N ALA A 208 -5.76 -1.37 20.23
CA ALA A 208 -6.75 -2.23 20.85
C ALA A 208 -7.58 -2.95 19.80
N ALA A 209 -7.81 -4.22 20.02
CA ALA A 209 -8.69 -5.02 19.17
C ALA A 209 -9.67 -5.81 20.06
N PRO A 210 -10.99 -5.76 19.79
CA PRO A 210 -12.00 -6.47 20.59
C PRO A 210 -11.84 -7.99 20.59
N SER A 211 -11.14 -8.53 19.58
CA SER A 211 -10.86 -9.97 19.46
C SER A 211 -9.74 -10.46 20.38
N LEU A 212 -8.94 -9.57 20.94
CA LEU A 212 -7.85 -9.89 21.87
C LEU A 212 -8.33 -9.78 23.32
N THR A 213 -7.76 -10.61 24.19
CA THR A 213 -7.97 -10.45 25.64
C THR A 213 -7.30 -9.15 26.16
N ALA A 214 -7.59 -8.77 27.40
CA ALA A 214 -6.96 -7.61 28.02
C ALA A 214 -5.42 -7.79 28.10
N GLU A 215 -4.95 -8.99 28.45
CA GLU A 215 -3.53 -9.34 28.50
C GLU A 215 -2.87 -9.30 27.12
N GLU A 216 -3.56 -9.83 26.07
CA GLU A 216 -3.08 -9.81 24.69
C GLU A 216 -2.97 -8.36 24.16
N ASN A 217 -3.96 -7.50 24.46
CA ASN A 217 -3.90 -6.07 24.12
C ASN A 217 -2.76 -5.34 24.87
N ALA A 218 -2.54 -5.64 26.13
CA ALA A 218 -1.43 -5.08 26.91
C ALA A 218 -0.08 -5.54 26.34
N ALA A 219 0.05 -6.83 25.98
CA ALA A 219 1.24 -7.38 25.36
C ALA A 219 1.50 -6.74 23.99
N LEU A 220 0.47 -6.57 23.14
CA LEU A 220 0.58 -5.88 21.87
C LEU A 220 1.18 -4.48 22.04
N ASN A 221 0.66 -3.67 22.97
CA ASN A 221 1.15 -2.31 23.17
C ASN A 221 2.56 -2.24 23.75
N ARG A 222 2.98 -3.24 24.54
CA ARG A 222 4.35 -3.36 25.05
C ARG A 222 5.34 -3.76 23.95
N ASP A 223 4.95 -4.70 23.09
CA ASP A 223 5.85 -5.40 22.19
C ASP A 223 5.87 -4.82 20.76
N ILE A 224 4.87 -4.00 20.42
CA ILE A 224 4.78 -3.35 19.10
C ILE A 224 5.91 -2.33 18.92
N GLN A 225 6.58 -2.39 17.76
CA GLN A 225 7.61 -1.43 17.41
C GLN A 225 7.05 -0.01 17.37
N ARG A 226 7.75 0.93 18.01
CA ARG A 226 7.45 2.37 17.95
C ARG A 226 8.35 3.05 16.95
N VAL A 227 7.74 3.82 16.06
CA VAL A 227 8.43 4.53 14.97
C VAL A 227 7.96 5.97 14.89
N GLU A 228 8.83 6.86 14.44
CA GLU A 228 8.50 8.26 14.13
C GLU A 228 8.47 8.47 12.64
N ALA A 229 7.52 9.30 12.18
CA ALA A 229 7.48 9.76 10.81
C ALA A 229 8.53 10.86 10.58
N ALA A 230 9.19 10.84 9.43
CA ALA A 230 10.05 11.92 9.01
C ALA A 230 9.20 13.14 8.58
N PRO A 231 9.46 14.37 9.08
CA PRO A 231 8.63 15.53 8.76
C PRO A 231 8.51 15.79 7.25
N GLN A 232 9.59 15.59 6.49
CA GLN A 232 9.61 15.76 5.04
C GLN A 232 8.73 14.70 4.33
N ALA A 233 8.67 13.47 4.84
CA ALA A 233 7.82 12.42 4.29
C ALA A 233 6.33 12.73 4.52
N VAL A 234 5.98 13.24 5.69
CA VAL A 234 4.62 13.70 5.98
C VAL A 234 4.25 14.88 5.07
N ALA A 235 5.15 15.84 4.86
CA ALA A 235 4.92 16.97 3.96
C ALA A 235 4.73 16.52 2.50
N TYR A 236 5.53 15.54 2.03
CA TYR A 236 5.39 14.95 0.71
C TYR A 236 3.99 14.32 0.50
N LEU A 237 3.51 13.51 1.44
CA LEU A 237 2.20 12.87 1.33
C LEU A 237 1.04 13.88 1.40
N ARG A 238 1.18 14.93 2.22
CA ARG A 238 0.18 16.01 2.31
C ARG A 238 0.02 16.79 1.02
N LYS A 239 1.08 16.98 0.25
CA LYS A 239 1.03 17.64 -1.07
C LYS A 239 0.11 16.92 -2.05
N TRP A 240 0.01 15.60 -1.94
CA TRP A 240 -0.73 14.75 -2.86
C TRP A 240 -2.05 14.22 -2.27
N ARG A 241 -2.48 14.76 -1.14
CA ARG A 241 -3.80 14.41 -0.60
C ARG A 241 -4.91 14.97 -1.50
N THR A 242 -5.98 14.24 -1.62
CA THR A 242 -7.23 14.72 -2.22
C THR A 242 -8.03 15.54 -1.19
N ALA A 243 -8.83 16.48 -1.66
CA ALA A 243 -9.54 17.45 -0.80
C ALA A 243 -10.84 16.90 -0.17
N THR A 244 -11.14 15.60 -0.36
CA THR A 244 -12.35 14.96 0.19
C THR A 244 -12.23 14.67 1.67
#